data_897e7cdbbb51a0ba294259b4b4b2eb92
#
_entry.id   897e7cdbbb51a0ba294259b4b4b2eb92
#
_cell.length_a   1.000
_cell.length_b   1.000
_cell.length_c   1.000
_cell.angle_alpha   90.00
_cell.angle_beta   90.00
_cell.angle_gamma   90.00
#
_symmetry.space_group_name_H-M   'P 1'
#
loop_
_entity.id
_entity.type
_entity.pdbx_description
1 polymer ?
#
loop_
_entity_poly.entity_id
_entity_poly.type
_entity_poly.pdbx_seq_one_letter_code
_entity_poly.pdbx_strand_id
1 'polypeptide(L)'
;KVAMTRASSGDTFAKIKAEGSNPKGDVWFGGTGDPHLTAAQENLTEKYKSKHFDDLLPAAQNQAKNADYKSVGIYVGALGFGYNKDLLAKKGLPAPKSWMDLTKPIYKGEIQVANPNSSGTAYTTLATILQIFGEDKGWDYMKKLHANINTYTKSGSAPIKATGRGENLIGICFQHDGVKQT
;
A
#
# COMPACT_ATOMS: atom_id res chain seq x y z
N LYS A 1 8.05 -16.93 -22.70
CA LYS A 1 8.47 -15.57 -22.32
C LYS A 1 7.23 -14.79 -21.90
N VAL A 2 7.22 -14.19 -20.72
CA VAL A 2 6.08 -13.40 -20.21
C VAL A 2 6.38 -11.93 -20.47
N ALA A 3 5.46 -11.22 -21.14
CA ALA A 3 5.50 -9.77 -21.25
C ALA A 3 4.94 -9.17 -19.95
N MET A 4 5.65 -8.25 -19.32
CA MET A 4 5.25 -7.68 -18.04
C MET A 4 5.24 -6.16 -18.07
N THR A 5 4.13 -5.57 -17.61
CA THR A 5 4.04 -4.13 -17.34
C THR A 5 3.87 -3.92 -15.83
N ARG A 6 4.66 -3.02 -15.23
CA ARG A 6 4.58 -2.70 -13.81
C ARG A 6 3.92 -1.35 -13.60
N ALA A 7 2.91 -1.32 -12.73
CA ALA A 7 2.24 -0.10 -12.30
C ALA A 7 1.80 -0.23 -10.83
N SER A 8 1.34 0.86 -10.21
CA SER A 8 0.73 0.84 -8.89
C SER A 8 -0.68 0.23 -8.94
N SER A 9 -1.19 -0.27 -7.81
CA SER A 9 -2.47 -1.01 -7.77
C SER A 9 -3.64 -0.22 -8.32
N GLY A 10 -3.79 1.06 -7.97
CA GLY A 10 -4.85 1.93 -8.48
C GLY A 10 -4.71 2.22 -9.99
N ASP A 11 -3.47 2.48 -10.45
CA ASP A 11 -3.20 2.69 -11.89
C ASP A 11 -3.50 1.44 -12.71
N THR A 12 -3.15 0.26 -12.18
CA THR A 12 -3.44 -1.03 -12.85
C THR A 12 -4.94 -1.28 -12.94
N PHE A 13 -5.67 -1.05 -11.85
CA PHE A 13 -7.12 -1.16 -11.84
C PHE A 13 -7.78 -0.21 -12.86
N ALA A 14 -7.37 1.07 -12.86
CA ALA A 14 -7.89 2.07 -13.79
C ALA A 14 -7.63 1.68 -15.26
N LYS A 15 -6.43 1.11 -15.53
CA LYS A 15 -6.07 0.62 -16.85
C LYS A 15 -6.97 -0.55 -17.27
N ILE A 16 -7.12 -1.56 -16.41
CA ILE A 16 -8.00 -2.73 -16.71
C ILE A 16 -9.43 -2.26 -16.98
N LYS A 17 -9.94 -1.34 -16.17
CA LYS A 17 -11.28 -0.79 -16.34
C LYS A 17 -11.44 -0.03 -17.66
N ALA A 18 -10.42 0.74 -18.07
CA ALA A 18 -10.42 1.47 -19.32
C ALA A 18 -10.30 0.54 -20.57
N GLU A 19 -9.67 -0.61 -20.44
CA GLU A 19 -9.58 -1.62 -21.50
C GLU A 19 -10.94 -2.30 -21.80
N GLY A 20 -11.81 -2.38 -20.79
CA GLY A 20 -13.21 -2.83 -20.94
C GLY A 20 -13.34 -4.20 -21.61
N SER A 21 -14.03 -4.23 -22.75
CA SER A 21 -14.24 -5.45 -23.55
C SER A 21 -13.04 -5.87 -24.40
N ASN A 22 -11.93 -5.12 -24.36
CA ASN A 22 -10.71 -5.43 -25.11
C ASN A 22 -9.49 -5.53 -24.17
N PRO A 23 -9.46 -6.51 -23.26
CA PRO A 23 -8.39 -6.67 -22.29
C PRO A 23 -7.03 -6.90 -22.98
N LYS A 24 -5.97 -6.30 -22.45
CA LYS A 24 -4.60 -6.39 -22.97
C LYS A 24 -3.70 -7.27 -22.10
N GLY A 25 -4.15 -7.62 -20.91
CA GLY A 25 -3.41 -8.46 -19.97
C GLY A 25 -4.16 -9.72 -19.60
N ASP A 26 -3.43 -10.82 -19.47
CA ASP A 26 -3.99 -12.13 -19.11
C ASP A 26 -4.02 -12.33 -17.59
N VAL A 27 -3.04 -11.76 -16.87
CA VAL A 27 -2.87 -11.94 -15.41
C VAL A 27 -2.50 -10.63 -14.74
N TRP A 28 -3.29 -10.26 -13.75
CA TRP A 28 -2.93 -9.20 -12.82
C TRP A 28 -2.33 -9.81 -11.54
N PHE A 29 -1.03 -9.62 -11.33
CA PHE A 29 -0.27 -10.23 -10.25
C PHE A 29 0.20 -9.18 -9.24
N GLY A 30 -0.13 -9.37 -7.96
CA GLY A 30 0.35 -8.54 -6.84
C GLY A 30 -0.45 -7.26 -6.63
N GLY A 31 0.01 -6.43 -5.72
CA GLY A 31 -0.71 -5.27 -5.21
C GLY A 31 -1.54 -5.59 -3.96
N THR A 32 -2.41 -4.66 -3.56
CA THR A 32 -3.30 -4.83 -2.41
C THR A 32 -4.63 -5.47 -2.82
N GLY A 33 -5.32 -6.10 -1.87
CA GLY A 33 -6.55 -6.84 -2.14
C GLY A 33 -7.72 -5.99 -2.62
N ASP A 34 -7.84 -4.74 -2.12
CA ASP A 34 -9.01 -3.89 -2.37
C ASP A 34 -9.31 -3.66 -3.86
N PRO A 35 -8.37 -3.21 -4.71
CA PRO A 35 -8.67 -3.02 -6.13
C PRO A 35 -8.91 -4.33 -6.87
N HIS A 36 -8.35 -5.47 -6.42
CA HIS A 36 -8.68 -6.79 -6.96
C HIS A 36 -10.13 -7.19 -6.64
N LEU A 37 -10.58 -6.95 -5.40
CA LEU A 37 -11.96 -7.23 -5.00
C LEU A 37 -12.95 -6.34 -5.78
N THR A 38 -12.62 -5.05 -5.95
CA THR A 38 -13.43 -4.13 -6.76
C THR A 38 -13.51 -4.61 -8.22
N ALA A 39 -12.39 -5.01 -8.81
CA ALA A 39 -12.37 -5.56 -10.17
C ALA A 39 -13.23 -6.83 -10.30
N ALA A 40 -13.21 -7.70 -9.29
CA ALA A 40 -14.06 -8.89 -9.23
C ALA A 40 -15.55 -8.53 -9.17
N GLN A 41 -15.93 -7.54 -8.36
CA GLN A 41 -17.30 -7.04 -8.24
C GLN A 41 -17.80 -6.37 -9.53
N GLU A 42 -16.93 -5.66 -10.23
CA GLU A 42 -17.22 -5.02 -11.52
C GLU A 42 -17.15 -6.01 -12.71
N ASN A 43 -16.92 -7.30 -12.46
CA ASN A 43 -16.78 -8.33 -13.49
C ASN A 43 -15.64 -8.07 -14.50
N LEU A 44 -14.56 -7.45 -14.05
CA LEU A 44 -13.36 -7.18 -14.85
C LEU A 44 -12.35 -8.33 -14.83
N THR A 45 -12.60 -9.36 -14.02
CA THR A 45 -11.76 -10.54 -13.86
C THR A 45 -12.58 -11.82 -13.97
N GLU A 46 -11.98 -12.84 -14.55
CA GLU A 46 -12.60 -14.15 -14.75
C GLU A 46 -12.51 -15.04 -13.50
N LYS A 47 -13.46 -15.94 -13.36
CA LYS A 47 -13.50 -16.94 -12.30
C LYS A 47 -12.46 -18.02 -12.54
N TYR A 48 -11.53 -18.18 -11.60
CA TYR A 48 -10.51 -19.21 -11.69
C TYR A 48 -10.16 -19.78 -10.29
N LYS A 49 -10.47 -21.06 -10.04
CA LYS A 49 -10.01 -21.76 -8.86
C LYS A 49 -8.71 -22.50 -9.17
N SER A 50 -7.60 -22.01 -8.61
CA SER A 50 -6.29 -22.68 -8.79
C SER A 50 -6.33 -24.12 -8.24
N LYS A 51 -5.58 -25.03 -8.89
CA LYS A 51 -5.35 -26.39 -8.35
C LYS A 51 -4.63 -26.42 -7.00
N HIS A 52 -3.94 -25.33 -6.66
CA HIS A 52 -3.25 -25.13 -5.37
C HIS A 52 -4.09 -24.31 -4.37
N PHE A 53 -5.39 -24.17 -4.61
CA PHE A 53 -6.27 -23.37 -3.74
C PHE A 53 -6.26 -23.87 -2.29
N ASP A 54 -6.26 -25.19 -2.10
CA ASP A 54 -6.34 -25.81 -0.78
C ASP A 54 -4.99 -25.73 -0.01
N ASP A 55 -3.90 -25.40 -0.71
CA ASP A 55 -2.57 -25.17 -0.13
C ASP A 55 -2.41 -23.70 0.39
N LEU A 56 -3.36 -22.83 0.10
CA LEU A 56 -3.30 -21.42 0.49
C LEU A 56 -3.65 -21.22 1.97
N LEU A 57 -3.13 -20.13 2.55
CA LEU A 57 -3.54 -19.70 3.88
C LEU A 57 -5.06 -19.45 3.96
N PRO A 58 -5.70 -19.73 5.11
CA PRO A 58 -7.16 -19.53 5.27
C PRO A 58 -7.66 -18.15 4.86
N ALA A 59 -6.89 -17.09 5.15
CA ALA A 59 -7.23 -15.73 4.74
C ALA A 59 -7.30 -15.55 3.21
N ALA A 60 -6.36 -16.17 2.48
CA ALA A 60 -6.35 -16.14 1.02
C ALA A 60 -7.50 -16.95 0.41
N GLN A 61 -7.81 -18.12 1.00
CA GLN A 61 -8.97 -18.93 0.61
C GLN A 61 -10.28 -18.16 0.83
N ASN A 62 -10.42 -17.49 1.98
CA ASN A 62 -11.61 -16.69 2.30
C ASN A 62 -11.77 -15.52 1.33
N GLN A 63 -10.67 -14.80 1.01
CA GLN A 63 -10.71 -13.75 0.00
C GLN A 63 -11.20 -14.28 -1.35
N ALA A 64 -10.67 -15.43 -1.81
CA ALA A 64 -11.08 -16.01 -3.07
C ALA A 64 -12.56 -16.43 -3.07
N LYS A 65 -13.04 -17.05 -2.00
CA LYS A 65 -14.46 -17.42 -1.86
C LYS A 65 -15.37 -16.20 -1.90
N ASN A 66 -15.01 -15.14 -1.16
CA ASN A 66 -15.77 -13.87 -1.13
C ASN A 66 -15.78 -13.13 -2.47
N ALA A 67 -14.76 -13.35 -3.29
CA ALA A 67 -14.65 -12.80 -4.66
C ALA A 67 -15.20 -13.75 -5.73
N ASP A 68 -15.92 -14.80 -5.38
CA ASP A 68 -16.38 -15.85 -6.30
C ASP A 68 -15.23 -16.40 -7.18
N TYR A 69 -14.06 -16.58 -6.58
CA TYR A 69 -12.81 -17.02 -7.24
C TYR A 69 -12.31 -16.11 -8.38
N LYS A 70 -12.78 -14.87 -8.46
CA LYS A 70 -12.31 -13.87 -9.43
C LYS A 70 -11.05 -13.12 -8.96
N SER A 71 -10.64 -13.36 -7.71
CA SER A 71 -9.41 -12.88 -7.09
C SER A 71 -8.93 -13.87 -6.06
N VAL A 72 -7.64 -13.94 -5.81
CA VAL A 72 -7.05 -14.82 -4.79
C VAL A 72 -5.86 -14.12 -4.11
N GLY A 73 -5.77 -14.21 -2.79
CA GLY A 73 -4.62 -13.73 -2.03
C GLY A 73 -3.40 -14.63 -2.25
N ILE A 74 -2.24 -14.04 -2.52
CA ILE A 74 -1.00 -14.78 -2.79
C ILE A 74 0.13 -14.46 -1.80
N TYR A 75 0.02 -13.38 -1.05
CA TYR A 75 0.94 -13.03 0.04
C TYR A 75 0.25 -12.12 1.06
N VAL A 76 0.87 -11.98 2.22
CA VAL A 76 0.46 -11.07 3.29
C VAL A 76 1.59 -10.09 3.57
N GLY A 77 1.26 -8.83 3.78
CA GLY A 77 2.21 -7.79 4.17
C GLY A 77 1.71 -7.00 5.36
N ALA A 78 2.60 -6.68 6.31
CA ALA A 78 2.30 -5.77 7.39
C ALA A 78 2.63 -4.34 7.00
N LEU A 79 1.68 -3.43 7.22
CA LEU A 79 1.89 -1.99 7.03
C LEU A 79 2.66 -1.41 8.22
N GLY A 80 3.51 -0.42 7.95
CA GLY A 80 4.27 0.30 8.95
C GLY A 80 4.93 1.54 8.38
N PHE A 81 5.95 1.99 9.06
CA PHE A 81 6.83 3.06 8.58
C PHE A 81 8.28 2.73 8.91
N GLY A 82 9.16 3.20 8.07
CA GLY A 82 10.60 3.15 8.32
C GLY A 82 11.17 4.56 8.45
N TYR A 83 12.31 4.68 9.11
CA TYR A 83 13.00 5.94 9.28
C TYR A 83 14.52 5.78 9.08
N ASN A 84 15.16 6.84 8.66
CA ASN A 84 16.62 6.88 8.52
C ASN A 84 17.25 7.29 9.85
N LYS A 85 17.98 6.37 10.47
CA LYS A 85 18.60 6.57 11.80
C LYS A 85 19.65 7.68 11.79
N ASP A 86 20.44 7.74 10.72
CA ASP A 86 21.52 8.72 10.61
C ASP A 86 20.97 10.14 10.43
N LEU A 87 19.90 10.28 9.65
CA LEU A 87 19.21 11.57 9.51
C LEU A 87 18.53 11.99 10.81
N LEU A 88 17.91 11.06 11.57
CA LEU A 88 17.37 11.36 12.90
C LEU A 88 18.45 11.91 13.83
N ALA A 89 19.59 11.21 13.91
CA ALA A 89 20.71 11.63 14.74
C ALA A 89 21.25 13.00 14.31
N LYS A 90 21.46 13.19 13.00
CA LYS A 90 21.95 14.47 12.43
C LYS A 90 21.01 15.66 12.74
N LYS A 91 19.69 15.42 12.77
CA LYS A 91 18.69 16.45 13.06
C LYS A 91 18.36 16.58 14.56
N GLY A 92 18.91 15.72 15.41
CA GLY A 92 18.59 15.67 16.84
C GLY A 92 17.14 15.30 17.13
N LEU A 93 16.51 14.52 16.24
CA LEU A 93 15.12 14.12 16.36
C LEU A 93 14.98 12.72 16.96
N PRO A 94 13.99 12.49 17.85
CA PRO A 94 13.72 11.15 18.36
C PRO A 94 13.14 10.23 17.29
N ALA A 95 13.36 8.92 17.40
CA ALA A 95 12.71 7.95 16.54
C ALA A 95 11.21 7.84 16.88
N PRO A 96 10.31 7.85 15.88
CA PRO A 96 8.90 7.62 16.10
C PRO A 96 8.66 6.17 16.55
N LYS A 97 7.81 5.96 17.57
CA LYS A 97 7.50 4.65 18.17
C LYS A 97 6.08 4.18 17.88
N SER A 98 5.23 5.06 17.40
CA SER A 98 3.82 4.78 17.13
C SER A 98 3.30 5.59 15.95
N TRP A 99 2.15 5.20 15.42
CA TRP A 99 1.44 6.00 14.41
C TRP A 99 1.17 7.42 14.91
N MET A 100 0.78 7.59 16.18
CA MET A 100 0.52 8.92 16.75
C MET A 100 1.74 9.84 16.73
N ASP A 101 2.95 9.29 16.83
CA ASP A 101 4.16 10.10 16.78
C ASP A 101 4.34 10.81 15.45
N LEU A 102 3.86 10.19 14.35
CA LEU A 102 3.94 10.76 13.00
C LEU A 102 3.14 12.07 12.85
N THR A 103 2.23 12.36 13.78
CA THR A 103 1.44 13.62 13.78
C THR A 103 2.11 14.74 14.56
N LYS A 104 3.24 14.47 15.24
CA LYS A 104 3.95 15.48 16.02
C LYS A 104 4.59 16.55 15.12
N PRO A 105 4.49 17.84 15.45
CA PRO A 105 5.06 18.92 14.64
C PRO A 105 6.56 18.84 14.38
N ILE A 106 7.31 18.09 15.23
CA ILE A 106 8.75 17.88 15.06
C ILE A 106 9.12 17.14 13.76
N TYR A 107 8.15 16.44 13.15
CA TYR A 107 8.33 15.74 11.86
C TYR A 107 7.73 16.50 10.68
N LYS A 108 7.42 17.80 10.84
CA LYS A 108 6.85 18.61 9.77
C LYS A 108 7.76 18.63 8.54
N GLY A 109 7.21 18.20 7.41
CA GLY A 109 7.96 18.12 6.13
C GLY A 109 8.98 16.98 6.08
N GLU A 110 8.93 16.01 7.00
CA GLU A 110 9.90 14.92 7.10
C GLU A 110 9.30 13.55 6.72
N ILE A 111 8.02 13.50 6.35
CA ILE A 111 7.31 12.25 6.08
C ILE A 111 6.94 12.17 4.59
N GLN A 112 7.15 10.99 4.01
CA GLN A 112 6.59 10.65 2.70
C GLN A 112 5.59 9.49 2.82
N VAL A 113 4.55 9.57 2.01
CA VAL A 113 3.57 8.51 1.78
C VAL A 113 3.16 8.52 0.31
N ALA A 114 2.71 7.42 -0.23
CA ALA A 114 2.18 7.43 -1.58
C ALA A 114 0.78 8.09 -1.65
N ASN A 115 0.35 8.43 -2.86
CA ASN A 115 -1.00 8.93 -3.08
C ASN A 115 -2.01 7.77 -3.05
N PRO A 116 -3.08 7.83 -2.23
CA PRO A 116 -4.05 6.75 -2.12
C PRO A 116 -4.85 6.47 -3.40
N ASN A 117 -4.97 7.42 -4.31
CA ASN A 117 -5.63 7.19 -5.59
C ASN A 117 -4.83 6.27 -6.54
N SER A 118 -3.49 6.31 -6.46
CA SER A 118 -2.63 5.49 -7.31
C SER A 118 -2.09 4.25 -6.61
N SER A 119 -1.84 4.33 -5.30
CA SER A 119 -1.10 3.33 -4.53
C SER A 119 -2.00 2.55 -3.57
N GLY A 120 -2.01 1.23 -3.71
CA GLY A 120 -2.65 0.34 -2.73
C GLY A 120 -2.04 0.47 -1.33
N THR A 121 -0.72 0.66 -1.20
CA THR A 121 -0.05 0.88 0.10
C THR A 121 -0.63 2.10 0.83
N ALA A 122 -0.84 3.20 0.12
CA ALA A 122 -1.39 4.41 0.70
C ALA A 122 -2.89 4.27 1.01
N TYR A 123 -3.64 3.58 0.16
CA TYR A 123 -5.04 3.24 0.45
C TYR A 123 -5.15 2.36 1.71
N THR A 124 -4.30 1.33 1.83
CA THR A 124 -4.21 0.50 3.04
C THR A 124 -3.83 1.34 4.27
N THR A 125 -2.94 2.34 4.12
CA THR A 125 -2.60 3.25 5.21
C THR A 125 -3.83 4.00 5.72
N LEU A 126 -4.61 4.57 4.81
CA LEU A 126 -5.85 5.28 5.14
C LEU A 126 -6.84 4.35 5.86
N ALA A 127 -7.11 3.18 5.28
CA ALA A 127 -8.01 2.19 5.87
C ALA A 127 -7.53 1.71 7.26
N THR A 128 -6.23 1.47 7.43
CA THR A 128 -5.64 1.05 8.71
C THR A 128 -5.82 2.12 9.79
N ILE A 129 -5.59 3.39 9.47
CA ILE A 129 -5.77 4.49 10.41
C ILE A 129 -7.23 4.63 10.84
N LEU A 130 -8.17 4.52 9.90
CA LEU A 130 -9.60 4.54 10.22
C LEU A 130 -10.02 3.34 11.08
N GLN A 131 -9.44 2.15 10.84
CA GLN A 131 -9.70 0.96 11.65
C GLN A 131 -9.14 1.07 13.08
N ILE A 132 -7.95 1.66 13.24
CA ILE A 132 -7.31 1.81 14.56
C ILE A 132 -8.00 2.88 15.42
N PHE A 133 -8.34 4.02 14.84
CA PHE A 133 -8.81 5.18 15.60
C PHE A 133 -10.32 5.43 15.49
N GLY A 134 -11.02 4.71 14.64
CA GLY A 134 -12.40 5.00 14.25
C GLY A 134 -12.46 6.12 13.19
N GLU A 135 -13.64 6.32 12.60
CA GLU A 135 -13.78 7.20 11.44
C GLU A 135 -13.43 8.66 11.78
N ASP A 136 -14.09 9.26 12.77
CA ASP A 136 -13.89 10.67 13.12
C ASP A 136 -12.44 10.98 13.53
N LYS A 137 -11.91 10.20 14.50
CA LYS A 137 -10.54 10.39 15.00
C LYS A 137 -9.49 10.00 13.94
N GLY A 138 -9.81 9.05 13.07
CA GLY A 138 -8.95 8.66 11.97
C GLY A 138 -8.79 9.77 10.95
N TRP A 139 -9.87 10.45 10.58
CA TRP A 139 -9.80 11.62 9.69
C TRP A 139 -9.06 12.80 10.34
N ASP A 140 -9.25 13.04 11.63
CA ASP A 140 -8.47 14.06 12.34
C ASP A 140 -6.98 13.72 12.40
N TYR A 141 -6.65 12.43 12.60
CA TYR A 141 -5.27 11.94 12.48
C TYR A 141 -4.70 12.21 11.09
N MET A 142 -5.45 11.88 10.03
CA MET A 142 -5.01 12.08 8.64
C MET A 142 -4.75 13.55 8.32
N LYS A 143 -5.56 14.48 8.82
CA LYS A 143 -5.32 15.92 8.69
C LYS A 143 -3.99 16.34 9.33
N LYS A 144 -3.71 15.83 10.55
CA LYS A 144 -2.45 16.10 11.27
C LYS A 144 -1.25 15.49 10.56
N LEU A 145 -1.39 14.24 10.10
CA LEU A 145 -0.34 13.56 9.33
C LEU A 145 -0.04 14.32 8.03
N HIS A 146 -1.08 14.78 7.32
CA HIS A 146 -0.94 15.58 6.08
C HIS A 146 -0.07 16.81 6.28
N ALA A 147 -0.19 17.50 7.41
CA ALA A 147 0.64 18.67 7.73
C ALA A 147 2.14 18.36 7.86
N ASN A 148 2.50 17.09 8.09
CA ASN A 148 3.88 16.63 8.22
C ASN A 148 4.44 15.98 6.93
N ILE A 149 3.58 15.76 5.93
CA ILE A 149 3.99 15.14 4.66
C ILE A 149 4.62 16.19 3.76
N ASN A 150 5.81 15.88 3.22
CA ASN A 150 6.47 16.73 2.21
C ASN A 150 6.08 16.34 0.78
N THR A 151 5.84 15.06 0.52
CA THR A 151 5.55 14.56 -0.83
C THR A 151 4.63 13.36 -0.81
N TYR A 152 3.64 13.37 -1.69
CA TYR A 152 2.84 12.19 -2.03
C TYR A 152 3.41 11.54 -3.29
N THR A 153 4.02 10.36 -3.13
CA THR A 153 4.63 9.64 -4.26
C THR A 153 3.57 8.86 -5.05
N LYS A 154 3.87 8.51 -6.29
CA LYS A 154 2.98 7.69 -7.12
C LYS A 154 2.99 6.21 -6.67
N SER A 155 4.16 5.67 -6.37
CA SER A 155 4.37 4.26 -6.00
C SER A 155 4.48 4.08 -4.49
N GLY A 156 3.82 3.04 -3.94
CA GLY A 156 3.82 2.72 -2.52
C GLY A 156 5.20 2.37 -1.93
N SER A 157 6.13 1.89 -2.74
CA SER A 157 7.50 1.59 -2.29
C SER A 157 8.47 2.77 -2.44
N ALA A 158 8.07 3.88 -3.07
CA ALA A 158 8.95 5.04 -3.27
C ALA A 158 9.33 5.76 -1.96
N PRO A 159 8.40 5.98 -1.00
CA PRO A 159 8.73 6.65 0.25
C PRO A 159 9.87 5.99 1.01
N ILE A 160 9.79 4.67 1.22
CA ILE A 160 10.82 3.96 1.99
C ILE A 160 12.16 3.86 1.24
N LYS A 161 12.15 3.81 -0.09
CA LYS A 161 13.38 3.87 -0.89
C LYS A 161 14.06 5.22 -0.75
N ALA A 162 13.31 6.32 -0.77
CA ALA A 162 13.83 7.67 -0.53
C ALA A 162 14.42 7.77 0.90
N THR A 163 13.75 7.18 1.88
CA THR A 163 14.23 7.11 3.27
C THR A 163 15.55 6.33 3.36
N GLY A 164 15.65 5.18 2.71
CA GLY A 164 16.89 4.38 2.67
C GLY A 164 18.07 5.13 2.04
N ARG A 165 17.83 5.93 1.01
CA ARG A 165 18.86 6.78 0.37
C ARG A 165 19.19 8.06 1.14
N GLY A 166 18.53 8.34 2.26
CA GLY A 166 18.72 9.58 3.02
C GLY A 166 18.10 10.83 2.40
N GLU A 167 17.19 10.68 1.44
CA GLU A 167 16.47 11.79 0.78
C GLU A 167 15.23 12.23 1.58
N ASN A 168 14.78 11.40 2.52
CA ASN A 168 13.62 11.61 3.35
C ASN A 168 13.82 10.97 4.72
N LEU A 169 13.23 11.55 5.77
CA LEU A 169 13.44 11.05 7.13
C LEU A 169 12.58 9.82 7.44
N ILE A 170 11.30 9.86 7.08
CA ILE A 170 10.30 8.82 7.41
C ILE A 170 9.50 8.46 6.16
N GLY A 171 9.41 7.16 5.88
CA GLY A 171 8.59 6.63 4.78
C GLY A 171 7.53 5.64 5.28
N ILE A 172 6.27 5.85 4.94
CA ILE A 172 5.20 4.88 5.20
C ILE A 172 5.24 3.82 4.10
N CYS A 173 5.24 2.53 4.48
CA CYS A 173 5.44 1.42 3.56
C CYS A 173 4.93 0.10 4.12
N PHE A 174 4.87 -0.94 3.30
CA PHE A 174 4.85 -2.32 3.80
C PHE A 174 6.23 -2.72 4.33
N GLN A 175 6.27 -3.48 5.42
CA GLN A 175 7.52 -3.86 6.10
C GLN A 175 8.51 -4.59 5.19
N HIS A 176 8.03 -5.45 4.30
CA HIS A 176 8.90 -6.16 3.35
C HIS A 176 9.65 -5.23 2.37
N ASP A 177 9.13 -4.03 2.11
CA ASP A 177 9.84 -3.01 1.33
C ASP A 177 10.87 -2.27 2.21
N GLY A 178 10.58 -2.10 3.50
CA GLY A 178 11.50 -1.50 4.47
C GLY A 178 12.75 -2.36 4.69
N VAL A 179 12.58 -3.66 4.93
CA VAL A 179 13.69 -4.61 5.13
C VAL A 179 14.68 -4.62 3.95
N LYS A 180 14.24 -4.31 2.74
CA LYS A 180 15.14 -4.21 1.57
C LYS A 180 16.04 -2.97 1.58
N GLN A 181 15.80 -2.02 2.48
CA GLN A 181 16.58 -0.78 2.59
C GLN A 181 17.57 -0.78 3.76
N THR A 182 17.64 -1.87 4.54
CA THR A 182 18.56 -2.07 5.66
C THR A 182 19.84 -2.77 5.24
#